data_47f1bbb2eecdd4fe9c50cc33e0095f65
#
_entry.id   47f1bbb2eecdd4fe9c50cc33e0095f65
#
_cell.length_a   1.000
_cell.length_b   1.000
_cell.length_c   1.000
_cell.angle_alpha   90.00
_cell.angle_beta   90.00
_cell.angle_gamma   90.00
#
_symmetry.space_group_name_H-M   'P 1'
#
loop_
_entity.id
_entity.type
_entity.pdbx_description
1 polymer ?
#
loop_
_entity_poly.entity_id
_entity_poly.type
_entity_poly.pdbx_seq_one_letter_code
_entity_poly.pdbx_strand_id
1 'polypeptide(L)'
;IARQSADGFTEKDSRPRWVLGSMGPGTKLPSLGHVDYAFLRDTFKEQAVGLIKGGSDAFLVETSQDLLQTKAAINGCRLAILETGIRLPIFVEVTVETTGTMLMGSEIGAALTAIEPLGVDMIGLNCATGPTEMSEHLRQLSKHSRVPIMVMPNAGLPVLTANGASYPLGPEELATAHEQFVKEFGLAMIGGCCGTTPAHLKAVVDRLGQSSTHSRTIEI
;
A
#
# COMPACT_ATOMS: atom_id res chain seq x y z
N ILE A 1 14.21 -15.48 0.25
CA ILE A 1 13.50 -15.89 -0.99
C ILE A 1 13.21 -14.67 -1.87
N ALA A 2 12.42 -13.66 -1.44
CA ALA A 2 12.06 -12.51 -2.28
C ALA A 2 13.29 -11.74 -2.79
N ARG A 3 14.25 -11.45 -1.91
CA ARG A 3 15.51 -10.80 -2.30
C ARG A 3 16.28 -11.59 -3.35
N GLN A 4 16.48 -12.89 -3.15
CA GLN A 4 17.16 -13.77 -4.12
C GLN A 4 16.46 -13.80 -5.48
N SER A 5 15.11 -13.81 -5.47
CA SER A 5 14.31 -13.75 -6.70
C SER A 5 14.51 -12.42 -7.43
N ALA A 6 14.41 -11.32 -6.70
CA ALA A 6 14.59 -9.97 -7.24
C ALA A 6 15.99 -9.79 -7.84
N ASP A 7 17.04 -10.22 -7.13
CA ASP A 7 18.42 -10.15 -7.59
C ASP A 7 18.63 -11.00 -8.86
N GLY A 8 18.16 -12.25 -8.85
CA GLY A 8 18.30 -13.13 -10.00
C GLY A 8 17.57 -12.66 -11.28
N PHE A 9 16.48 -11.88 -11.13
CA PHE A 9 15.85 -11.23 -12.29
C PHE A 9 16.56 -9.95 -12.69
N THR A 10 17.07 -9.17 -11.73
CA THR A 10 17.87 -7.97 -12.01
C THR A 10 19.14 -8.32 -12.77
N GLU A 11 19.83 -9.43 -12.42
CA GLU A 11 21.01 -9.92 -13.12
C GLU A 11 20.74 -10.28 -14.59
N LYS A 12 19.52 -10.75 -14.92
CA LYS A 12 19.17 -11.18 -16.28
C LYS A 12 18.97 -10.05 -17.27
N ASP A 13 18.42 -8.92 -16.83
CA ASP A 13 18.01 -7.83 -17.73
C ASP A 13 18.44 -6.43 -17.28
N SER A 14 19.24 -6.35 -16.22
CA SER A 14 19.79 -5.10 -15.62
C SER A 14 18.71 -4.10 -15.15
N ARG A 15 17.44 -4.53 -15.06
CA ARG A 15 16.37 -3.68 -14.49
C ARG A 15 16.26 -3.91 -12.99
N PRO A 16 16.33 -2.85 -12.17
CA PRO A 16 16.24 -3.01 -10.72
C PRO A 16 14.88 -3.56 -10.30
N ARG A 17 14.89 -4.46 -9.30
CA ARG A 17 13.70 -4.96 -8.61
C ARG A 17 13.85 -4.74 -7.13
N TRP A 18 12.81 -4.15 -6.57
CA TRP A 18 12.77 -3.78 -5.17
C TRP A 18 11.92 -4.78 -4.38
N VAL A 19 12.31 -5.05 -3.16
CA VAL A 19 11.56 -5.90 -2.23
C VAL A 19 10.93 -5.01 -1.16
N LEU A 20 9.60 -4.90 -1.20
CA LEU A 20 8.85 -4.22 -0.17
C LEU A 20 8.54 -5.22 0.95
N GLY A 21 8.96 -4.89 2.16
CA GLY A 21 8.70 -5.69 3.35
C GLY A 21 7.29 -5.45 3.86
N SER A 22 6.37 -6.38 3.58
CA SER A 22 4.96 -6.31 3.99
C SER A 22 4.80 -6.38 5.50
N MET A 23 4.00 -5.47 6.07
CA MET A 23 3.70 -5.35 7.49
C MET A 23 2.21 -5.06 7.71
N GLY A 24 1.57 -5.83 8.59
CA GLY A 24 0.16 -5.65 8.95
C GLY A 24 -0.81 -6.43 8.05
N PRO A 25 -2.13 -6.22 8.21
CA PRO A 25 -2.71 -5.43 9.31
C PRO A 25 -2.70 -6.17 10.66
N GLY A 26 -2.74 -7.51 10.68
CA GLY A 26 -3.03 -8.30 11.87
C GLY A 26 -4.51 -8.22 12.27
N THR A 27 -4.90 -9.01 13.27
CA THR A 27 -6.30 -9.15 13.70
C THR A 27 -6.64 -8.37 14.98
N LYS A 28 -5.68 -7.66 15.55
CA LYS A 28 -5.84 -6.92 16.81
C LYS A 28 -5.87 -5.42 16.57
N LEU A 29 -7.00 -4.81 16.90
CA LEU A 29 -7.23 -3.38 16.71
C LEU A 29 -7.09 -2.67 18.07
N PRO A 30 -6.05 -1.82 18.25
CA PRO A 30 -5.83 -1.13 19.52
C PRO A 30 -6.95 -0.12 19.82
N SER A 31 -7.59 0.48 18.82
CA SER A 31 -8.75 1.36 19.04
C SER A 31 -9.96 0.65 19.66
N LEU A 32 -10.04 -0.67 19.55
CA LEU A 32 -11.05 -1.51 20.22
C LEU A 32 -10.55 -2.12 21.52
N GLY A 33 -9.35 -1.77 21.98
CA GLY A 33 -8.76 -2.33 23.18
C GLY A 33 -8.33 -3.80 23.06
N HIS A 34 -8.21 -4.35 21.83
CA HIS A 34 -7.79 -5.73 21.62
C HIS A 34 -6.33 -5.98 21.98
N VAL A 35 -5.52 -4.93 22.01
CA VAL A 35 -4.10 -4.96 22.29
C VAL A 35 -3.62 -3.59 22.76
N ASP A 36 -2.66 -3.55 23.66
CA ASP A 36 -1.99 -2.31 24.06
C ASP A 36 -1.16 -1.73 22.90
N TYR A 37 -1.19 -0.40 22.76
CA TYR A 37 -0.46 0.30 21.69
C TYR A 37 1.05 0.06 21.75
N ALA A 38 1.65 0.13 22.93
CA ALA A 38 3.09 -0.05 23.09
C ALA A 38 3.53 -1.47 22.74
N PHE A 39 2.74 -2.45 23.17
CA PHE A 39 2.98 -3.85 22.81
C PHE A 39 2.90 -4.07 21.29
N LEU A 40 1.88 -3.52 20.64
CA LEU A 40 1.72 -3.65 19.18
C LEU A 40 2.85 -2.95 18.42
N ARG A 41 3.23 -1.73 18.83
CA ARG A 41 4.38 -1.00 18.29
C ARG A 41 5.68 -1.81 18.38
N ASP A 42 5.93 -2.42 19.52
CA ASP A 42 7.16 -3.18 19.76
C ASP A 42 7.15 -4.50 18.95
N THR A 43 5.98 -5.10 18.77
CA THR A 43 5.79 -6.25 17.87
C THR A 43 6.11 -5.88 16.40
N PHE A 44 5.59 -4.76 15.93
CA PHE A 44 5.94 -4.25 14.60
C PHE A 44 7.43 -3.89 14.46
N LYS A 45 8.05 -3.39 15.53
CA LYS A 45 9.49 -3.15 15.55
C LYS A 45 10.29 -4.44 15.31
N GLU A 46 9.96 -5.52 16.01
CA GLU A 46 10.59 -6.82 15.80
C GLU A 46 10.45 -7.32 14.35
N GLN A 47 9.25 -7.19 13.78
CA GLN A 47 9.01 -7.52 12.38
C GLN A 47 9.88 -6.66 11.45
N ALA A 48 9.93 -5.35 11.67
CA ALA A 48 10.71 -4.42 10.87
C ALA A 48 12.22 -4.71 10.92
N VAL A 49 12.76 -5.05 12.10
CA VAL A 49 14.15 -5.50 12.24
C VAL A 49 14.40 -6.77 11.40
N GLY A 50 13.47 -7.72 11.42
CA GLY A 50 13.53 -8.92 10.60
C GLY A 50 13.55 -8.61 9.09
N LEU A 51 12.72 -7.67 8.64
CA LEU A 51 12.64 -7.23 7.25
C LEU A 51 13.94 -6.53 6.79
N ILE A 52 14.53 -5.68 7.63
CA ILE A 52 15.84 -5.06 7.37
C ILE A 52 16.91 -6.14 7.18
N LYS A 53 16.99 -7.08 8.12
CA LYS A 53 17.94 -8.21 8.06
C LYS A 53 17.71 -9.11 6.85
N GLY A 54 16.46 -9.23 6.40
CA GLY A 54 16.07 -9.99 5.22
C GLY A 54 16.36 -9.30 3.89
N GLY A 55 16.85 -8.05 3.91
CA GLY A 55 17.24 -7.29 2.72
C GLY A 55 16.05 -6.66 2.00
N SER A 56 15.02 -6.24 2.72
CA SER A 56 13.97 -5.39 2.16
C SER A 56 14.52 -4.02 1.79
N ASP A 57 13.98 -3.43 0.71
CA ASP A 57 14.37 -2.10 0.22
C ASP A 57 13.46 -0.98 0.79
N ALA A 58 12.27 -1.33 1.24
CA ALA A 58 11.34 -0.43 1.92
C ALA A 58 10.42 -1.23 2.86
N PHE A 59 9.81 -0.56 3.83
CA PHE A 59 8.66 -1.08 4.58
C PHE A 59 7.37 -0.75 3.83
N LEU A 60 6.45 -1.70 3.77
CA LEU A 60 5.08 -1.50 3.29
C LEU A 60 4.11 -1.84 4.42
N VAL A 61 3.67 -0.83 5.14
CA VAL A 61 2.57 -0.95 6.11
C VAL A 61 1.27 -0.93 5.32
N GLU A 62 0.63 -2.09 5.17
CA GLU A 62 -0.49 -2.27 4.25
C GLU A 62 -1.76 -2.78 4.91
N THR A 63 -2.89 -2.59 4.22
CA THR A 63 -4.22 -3.06 4.61
C THR A 63 -4.63 -2.54 5.99
N SER A 64 -4.19 -1.34 6.33
CA SER A 64 -4.43 -0.74 7.64
C SER A 64 -5.89 -0.32 7.79
N GLN A 65 -6.58 -0.87 8.79
CA GLN A 65 -7.99 -0.66 9.07
C GLN A 65 -8.26 0.26 10.28
N ASP A 66 -7.23 0.54 11.08
CA ASP A 66 -7.25 1.31 12.31
C ASP A 66 -6.08 2.28 12.34
N LEU A 67 -6.34 3.58 12.47
CA LEU A 67 -5.28 4.61 12.49
C LEU A 67 -4.31 4.46 13.67
N LEU A 68 -4.77 3.98 14.80
CA LEU A 68 -3.89 3.73 15.94
C LEU A 68 -2.96 2.54 15.67
N GLN A 69 -3.45 1.49 15.00
CA GLN A 69 -2.65 0.37 14.52
C GLN A 69 -1.61 0.84 13.48
N THR A 70 -2.03 1.66 12.52
CA THR A 70 -1.14 2.25 11.51
C THR A 70 -0.01 3.05 12.15
N LYS A 71 -0.33 3.89 13.14
CA LYS A 71 0.69 4.66 13.90
C LYS A 71 1.64 3.75 14.67
N ALA A 72 1.14 2.64 15.24
CA ALA A 72 1.99 1.66 15.93
C ALA A 72 3.00 1.03 14.94
N ALA A 73 2.55 0.64 13.74
CA ALA A 73 3.42 0.08 12.73
C ALA A 73 4.49 1.08 12.23
N ILE A 74 4.10 2.31 11.91
CA ILE A 74 5.05 3.38 11.50
C ILE A 74 6.09 3.63 12.58
N ASN A 75 5.66 3.75 13.85
CA ASN A 75 6.58 3.95 14.96
C ASN A 75 7.46 2.72 15.22
N GLY A 76 6.95 1.51 14.99
CA GLY A 76 7.75 0.27 15.00
C GLY A 76 8.86 0.29 13.96
N CYS A 77 8.56 0.70 12.71
CA CYS A 77 9.56 0.88 11.66
C CYS A 77 10.65 1.89 12.08
N ARG A 78 10.25 3.02 12.64
CA ARG A 78 11.20 4.05 13.12
C ARG A 78 12.10 3.54 14.23
N LEU A 79 11.57 2.80 15.17
CA LEU A 79 12.37 2.18 16.24
C LEU A 79 13.35 1.16 15.68
N ALA A 80 12.94 0.38 14.66
CA ALA A 80 13.83 -0.56 13.98
C ALA A 80 14.96 0.15 13.23
N ILE A 81 14.67 1.27 12.55
CA ILE A 81 15.68 2.12 11.90
C ILE A 81 16.68 2.66 12.94
N LEU A 82 16.19 3.14 14.08
CA LEU A 82 17.06 3.62 15.16
C LEU A 82 17.93 2.53 15.75
N GLU A 83 17.40 1.32 15.93
CA GLU A 83 18.13 0.18 16.49
C GLU A 83 19.20 -0.34 15.52
N THR A 84 18.88 -0.43 14.23
CA THR A 84 19.77 -1.03 13.24
C THR A 84 20.72 -0.05 12.58
N GLY A 85 20.41 1.25 12.64
CA GLY A 85 21.11 2.30 11.91
C GLY A 85 20.86 2.28 10.39
N ILE A 86 19.98 1.40 9.89
CA ILE A 86 19.66 1.25 8.47
C ILE A 86 18.33 1.95 8.17
N ARG A 87 18.38 3.01 7.38
CA ARG A 87 17.17 3.73 6.95
C ARG A 87 16.56 3.06 5.73
N LEU A 88 15.30 2.64 5.86
CA LEU A 88 14.42 2.25 4.74
C LEU A 88 13.27 3.23 4.62
N PRO A 89 12.78 3.52 3.40
CA PRO A 89 11.53 4.24 3.20
C PRO A 89 10.35 3.52 3.86
N ILE A 90 9.38 4.29 4.33
CA ILE A 90 8.14 3.78 4.95
C ILE A 90 6.97 4.15 4.04
N PHE A 91 6.40 3.16 3.39
CA PHE A 91 5.19 3.28 2.57
C PHE A 91 3.99 2.80 3.38
N VAL A 92 2.87 3.50 3.25
CA VAL A 92 1.68 3.20 4.05
C VAL A 92 0.45 3.13 3.16
N GLU A 93 -0.29 2.03 3.25
CA GLU A 93 -1.59 1.86 2.61
C GLU A 93 -2.67 1.62 3.66
N VAL A 94 -3.73 2.41 3.57
CA VAL A 94 -4.94 2.19 4.35
C VAL A 94 -6.01 1.51 3.51
N THR A 95 -6.92 0.83 4.17
CA THR A 95 -8.04 0.16 3.53
C THR A 95 -9.32 0.92 3.80
N VAL A 96 -9.98 1.34 2.71
CA VAL A 96 -11.29 2.01 2.75
C VAL A 96 -12.33 1.06 2.20
N GLU A 97 -13.36 0.80 3.00
CA GLU A 97 -14.47 -0.10 2.67
C GLU A 97 -15.45 0.56 1.68
N THR A 98 -16.38 -0.21 1.14
CA THR A 98 -17.45 0.30 0.28
C THR A 98 -18.34 1.37 0.93
N THR A 99 -18.28 1.48 2.25
CA THR A 99 -18.93 2.55 3.03
C THR A 99 -18.30 3.92 2.86
N GLY A 100 -17.09 3.99 2.24
CA GLY A 100 -16.31 5.22 2.08
C GLY A 100 -15.41 5.54 3.27
N THR A 101 -15.32 4.66 4.26
CA THR A 101 -14.48 4.83 5.45
C THR A 101 -13.62 3.60 5.72
N MET A 102 -12.55 3.77 6.48
CA MET A 102 -11.83 2.67 7.12
C MET A 102 -12.77 1.95 8.09
N LEU A 103 -12.45 0.72 8.50
CA LEU A 103 -13.26 -0.10 9.41
C LEU A 103 -13.68 0.66 10.68
N MET A 104 -12.81 1.51 11.21
CA MET A 104 -13.07 2.32 12.41
C MET A 104 -13.75 3.66 12.13
N GLY A 105 -14.29 3.88 10.92
CA GLY A 105 -15.07 5.06 10.55
C GLY A 105 -14.25 6.27 10.08
N SER A 106 -12.94 6.17 9.95
CA SER A 106 -12.11 7.28 9.47
C SER A 106 -12.18 7.39 7.95
N GLU A 107 -12.43 8.59 7.42
CA GLU A 107 -12.33 8.89 6.00
C GLU A 107 -10.87 9.06 5.57
N ILE A 108 -10.60 9.00 4.26
CA ILE A 108 -9.25 9.08 3.71
C ILE A 108 -8.55 10.41 4.02
N GLY A 109 -9.29 11.52 4.10
CA GLY A 109 -8.74 12.81 4.53
C GLY A 109 -8.26 12.82 5.99
N ALA A 110 -9.00 12.17 6.89
CA ALA A 110 -8.58 11.98 8.27
C ALA A 110 -7.35 11.06 8.38
N ALA A 111 -7.31 9.99 7.56
CA ALA A 111 -6.15 9.11 7.48
C ALA A 111 -4.90 9.86 7.01
N LEU A 112 -5.00 10.65 5.93
CA LEU A 112 -3.92 11.50 5.44
C LEU A 112 -3.39 12.44 6.54
N THR A 113 -4.28 13.17 7.19
CA THR A 113 -3.94 14.11 8.27
C THR A 113 -3.26 13.41 9.46
N ALA A 114 -3.64 12.17 9.74
CA ALA A 114 -3.08 11.41 10.86
C ALA A 114 -1.73 10.74 10.56
N ILE A 115 -1.47 10.42 9.28
CA ILE A 115 -0.32 9.60 8.86
C ILE A 115 0.81 10.46 8.29
N GLU A 116 0.51 11.41 7.40
CA GLU A 116 1.53 12.20 6.70
C GLU A 116 2.50 12.93 7.65
N PRO A 117 2.04 13.56 8.77
CA PRO A 117 2.95 14.22 9.72
C PRO A 117 3.91 13.27 10.43
N LEU A 118 3.68 11.98 10.34
CA LEU A 118 4.61 10.96 10.85
C LEU A 118 5.83 10.78 9.94
N GLY A 119 5.96 11.51 8.84
CA GLY A 119 7.11 11.49 7.94
C GLY A 119 7.25 10.15 7.22
N VAL A 120 6.14 9.66 6.69
CA VAL A 120 6.11 8.54 5.75
C VAL A 120 6.59 9.00 4.38
N ASP A 121 7.15 8.10 3.58
CA ASP A 121 7.72 8.43 2.28
C ASP A 121 6.69 8.28 1.14
N MET A 122 5.60 7.56 1.36
CA MET A 122 4.49 7.37 0.42
C MET A 122 3.22 6.97 1.17
N ILE A 123 2.04 7.39 0.66
CA ILE A 123 0.74 7.02 1.20
C ILE A 123 -0.18 6.50 0.10
N GLY A 124 -1.08 5.59 0.42
CA GLY A 124 -2.00 5.05 -0.57
C GLY A 124 -3.12 4.20 -0.01
N LEU A 125 -3.73 3.46 -0.92
CA LEU A 125 -4.87 2.60 -0.69
C LEU A 125 -4.61 1.20 -1.23
N ASN A 126 -4.97 0.18 -0.47
CA ASN A 126 -5.00 -1.18 -0.98
C ASN A 126 -6.20 -1.97 -0.45
N CYS A 127 -6.52 -3.06 -1.12
CA CYS A 127 -7.50 -4.05 -0.70
C CYS A 127 -8.95 -3.52 -0.55
N ALA A 128 -9.83 -4.27 0.10
CA ALA A 128 -11.27 -4.10 0.30
C ALA A 128 -12.07 -3.99 -1.01
N THR A 129 -11.70 -3.05 -1.88
CA THR A 129 -12.49 -2.70 -3.07
C THR A 129 -11.69 -2.83 -4.37
N GLY A 130 -12.37 -2.67 -5.48
CA GLY A 130 -11.77 -2.56 -6.81
C GLY A 130 -11.41 -1.12 -7.18
N PRO A 131 -10.86 -0.91 -8.39
CA PRO A 131 -10.44 0.42 -8.82
C PRO A 131 -11.56 1.46 -8.82
N THR A 132 -12.77 1.08 -9.19
CA THR A 132 -13.91 2.00 -9.31
C THR A 132 -14.21 2.70 -8.00
N GLU A 133 -14.27 1.94 -6.92
CA GLU A 133 -14.60 2.44 -5.58
C GLU A 133 -13.47 3.29 -4.99
N MET A 134 -12.22 3.06 -5.41
CA MET A 134 -11.06 3.80 -4.92
C MET A 134 -10.91 5.19 -5.54
N SER A 135 -11.56 5.47 -6.66
CA SER A 135 -11.34 6.68 -7.48
C SER A 135 -11.48 7.98 -6.69
N GLU A 136 -12.56 8.14 -5.91
CA GLU A 136 -12.78 9.38 -5.14
C GLU A 136 -11.77 9.55 -4.00
N HIS A 137 -11.36 8.46 -3.37
CA HIS A 137 -10.34 8.49 -2.31
C HIS A 137 -8.96 8.84 -2.88
N LEU A 138 -8.63 8.34 -4.08
CA LEU A 138 -7.40 8.72 -4.80
C LEU A 138 -7.42 10.17 -5.24
N ARG A 139 -8.57 10.69 -5.67
CA ARG A 139 -8.76 12.11 -5.99
C ARG A 139 -8.45 12.99 -4.77
N GLN A 140 -8.95 12.61 -3.59
CA GLN A 140 -8.68 13.31 -2.35
C GLN A 140 -7.18 13.29 -1.99
N LEU A 141 -6.54 12.11 -2.08
CA LEU A 141 -5.09 12.00 -1.85
C LEU A 141 -4.30 12.80 -2.88
N SER A 142 -4.69 12.76 -4.16
CA SER A 142 -4.01 13.49 -5.23
C SER A 142 -3.97 14.99 -4.99
N LYS A 143 -5.04 15.55 -4.45
CA LYS A 143 -5.15 16.99 -4.17
C LYS A 143 -4.40 17.43 -2.92
N HIS A 144 -4.37 16.61 -1.88
CA HIS A 144 -3.97 17.07 -0.54
C HIS A 144 -2.69 16.41 0.00
N SER A 145 -2.27 15.25 -0.52
CA SER A 145 -1.05 14.60 -0.04
C SER A 145 0.21 15.32 -0.51
N ARG A 146 1.11 15.63 0.40
CA ARG A 146 2.42 16.22 0.12
C ARG A 146 3.49 15.18 -0.23
N VAL A 147 3.22 13.91 0.08
CA VAL A 147 4.08 12.80 -0.31
C VAL A 147 3.55 12.10 -1.57
N PRO A 148 4.38 11.34 -2.29
CA PRO A 148 3.91 10.50 -3.39
C PRO A 148 2.75 9.60 -2.97
N ILE A 149 1.86 9.30 -3.92
CA ILE A 149 0.69 8.45 -3.67
C ILE A 149 0.76 7.16 -4.46
N MET A 150 0.16 6.10 -3.90
CA MET A 150 0.13 4.77 -4.51
C MET A 150 -1.23 4.10 -4.40
N VAL A 151 -1.44 3.04 -5.19
CA VAL A 151 -2.66 2.23 -5.11
C VAL A 151 -2.42 0.78 -5.50
N MET A 152 -3.00 -0.13 -4.72
CA MET A 152 -3.01 -1.57 -4.98
C MET A 152 -4.42 -2.13 -4.77
N PRO A 153 -5.35 -1.94 -5.75
CA PRO A 153 -6.72 -2.41 -5.64
C PRO A 153 -6.80 -3.94 -5.76
N ASN A 154 -7.90 -4.50 -5.30
CA ASN A 154 -8.27 -5.86 -5.69
C ASN A 154 -8.60 -5.93 -7.19
N ALA A 155 -8.54 -7.12 -7.76
CA ALA A 155 -9.00 -7.36 -9.13
C ALA A 155 -10.54 -7.34 -9.19
N GLY A 156 -11.12 -6.20 -8.81
CA GLY A 156 -12.57 -5.95 -8.65
C GLY A 156 -13.08 -6.25 -7.24
N LEU A 157 -14.36 -5.96 -7.01
CA LEU A 157 -15.03 -6.33 -5.77
C LEU A 157 -15.12 -7.86 -5.64
N PRO A 158 -14.83 -8.43 -4.46
CA PRO A 158 -14.95 -9.86 -4.26
C PRO A 158 -16.40 -10.33 -4.37
N VAL A 159 -16.60 -11.40 -5.12
CA VAL A 159 -17.88 -12.11 -5.23
C VAL A 159 -17.76 -13.45 -4.50
N LEU A 160 -18.66 -13.73 -3.57
CA LEU A 160 -18.70 -15.02 -2.87
C LEU A 160 -19.20 -16.12 -3.82
N THR A 161 -18.44 -17.17 -3.92
CA THR A 161 -18.76 -18.40 -4.69
C THR A 161 -18.73 -19.60 -3.76
N ALA A 162 -19.18 -20.74 -4.24
CA ALA A 162 -19.08 -22.02 -3.52
C ALA A 162 -17.64 -22.41 -3.15
N ASN A 163 -16.65 -21.88 -3.90
CA ASN A 163 -15.23 -22.16 -3.71
C ASN A 163 -14.46 -21.02 -3.00
N GLY A 164 -15.16 -20.06 -2.39
CA GLY A 164 -14.58 -18.90 -1.72
C GLY A 164 -14.75 -17.59 -2.52
N ALA A 165 -13.94 -16.58 -2.20
CA ALA A 165 -13.99 -15.30 -2.89
C ALA A 165 -13.41 -15.40 -4.31
N SER A 166 -14.12 -14.86 -5.29
CA SER A 166 -13.68 -14.67 -6.67
C SER A 166 -13.59 -13.19 -6.99
N TYR A 167 -12.61 -12.81 -7.82
CA TYR A 167 -12.36 -11.44 -8.22
C TYR A 167 -12.58 -11.32 -9.73
N PRO A 168 -13.63 -10.60 -10.17
CA PRO A 168 -14.10 -10.67 -11.56
C PRO A 168 -13.34 -9.78 -12.54
N LEU A 169 -12.55 -8.79 -12.07
CA LEU A 169 -11.88 -7.84 -12.95
C LEU A 169 -10.74 -8.52 -13.70
N GLY A 170 -10.74 -8.39 -15.02
CA GLY A 170 -9.71 -8.96 -15.88
C GLY A 170 -8.44 -8.11 -15.99
N PRO A 171 -7.36 -8.67 -16.59
CA PRO A 171 -6.08 -7.99 -16.74
C PRO A 171 -6.16 -6.66 -17.50
N GLU A 172 -6.88 -6.60 -18.61
CA GLU A 172 -7.01 -5.38 -19.41
C GLU A 172 -7.84 -4.31 -18.72
N GLU A 173 -8.85 -4.70 -17.96
CA GLU A 173 -9.67 -3.78 -17.18
C GLU A 173 -8.87 -3.14 -16.05
N LEU A 174 -8.06 -3.93 -15.33
CA LEU A 174 -7.14 -3.41 -14.31
C LEU A 174 -6.12 -2.45 -14.93
N ALA A 175 -5.53 -2.81 -16.07
CA ALA A 175 -4.56 -1.98 -16.77
C ALA A 175 -5.18 -0.64 -17.23
N THR A 176 -6.43 -0.67 -17.71
CA THR A 176 -7.18 0.54 -18.10
C THR A 176 -7.43 1.45 -16.91
N ALA A 177 -7.85 0.90 -15.78
CA ALA A 177 -8.08 1.67 -14.56
C ALA A 177 -6.78 2.33 -14.06
N HIS A 178 -5.68 1.59 -14.05
CA HIS A 178 -4.38 2.15 -13.65
C HIS A 178 -3.89 3.24 -14.61
N GLU A 179 -4.10 3.09 -15.92
CA GLU A 179 -3.76 4.13 -16.89
C GLU A 179 -4.53 5.42 -16.60
N GLN A 180 -5.82 5.32 -16.32
CA GLN A 180 -6.64 6.45 -15.91
C GLN A 180 -6.11 7.08 -14.62
N PHE A 181 -5.83 6.30 -13.60
CA PHE A 181 -5.34 6.79 -12.32
C PHE A 181 -3.98 7.51 -12.42
N VAL A 182 -3.06 6.96 -13.20
CA VAL A 182 -1.75 7.58 -13.44
C VAL A 182 -1.91 8.94 -14.14
N LYS A 183 -2.79 9.01 -15.14
CA LYS A 183 -3.06 10.24 -15.89
C LYS A 183 -3.82 11.29 -15.07
N GLU A 184 -4.81 10.86 -14.29
CA GLU A 184 -5.71 11.76 -13.58
C GLU A 184 -5.17 12.16 -12.20
N PHE A 185 -4.59 11.22 -11.46
CA PHE A 185 -4.19 11.44 -10.06
C PHE A 185 -2.68 11.53 -9.83
N GLY A 186 -1.86 11.25 -10.83
CA GLY A 186 -0.40 11.36 -10.71
C GLY A 186 0.21 10.37 -9.72
N LEU A 187 -0.20 9.10 -9.81
CA LEU A 187 0.31 8.03 -8.95
C LEU A 187 1.80 7.77 -9.20
N ALA A 188 2.56 7.59 -8.13
CA ALA A 188 3.98 7.24 -8.18
C ALA A 188 4.22 5.73 -8.17
N MET A 189 3.30 4.96 -7.60
CA MET A 189 3.35 3.51 -7.56
C MET A 189 1.95 2.92 -7.77
N ILE A 190 1.86 1.85 -8.52
CA ILE A 190 0.65 1.10 -8.79
C ILE A 190 0.92 -0.40 -8.70
N GLY A 191 -0.09 -1.15 -8.40
CA GLY A 191 0.02 -2.60 -8.28
C GLY A 191 -1.34 -3.27 -8.16
N GLY A 192 -1.40 -4.37 -7.46
CA GLY A 192 -2.65 -5.07 -7.20
C GLY A 192 -2.59 -5.85 -5.91
N CYS A 193 -3.75 -6.04 -5.31
CA CYS A 193 -3.94 -6.81 -4.09
C CYS A 193 -4.68 -8.12 -4.40
N CYS A 194 -5.74 -8.44 -3.68
CA CYS A 194 -6.45 -9.71 -3.80
C CYS A 194 -6.97 -9.97 -5.23
N GLY A 195 -6.83 -11.20 -5.70
CA GLY A 195 -7.24 -11.60 -7.04
C GLY A 195 -6.29 -11.21 -8.18
N THR A 196 -5.33 -10.34 -7.93
CA THR A 196 -4.32 -9.93 -8.94
C THR A 196 -3.36 -11.09 -9.23
N THR A 197 -3.20 -11.41 -10.51
CA THR A 197 -2.31 -12.46 -11.01
C THR A 197 -1.14 -11.86 -11.80
N PRO A 198 -0.11 -12.65 -12.15
CA PRO A 198 0.97 -12.19 -13.04
C PRO A 198 0.47 -11.64 -14.37
N ALA A 199 -0.65 -12.18 -14.91
CA ALA A 199 -1.26 -11.67 -16.16
C ALA A 199 -1.79 -10.24 -16.00
N HIS A 200 -2.40 -9.91 -14.86
CA HIS A 200 -2.84 -8.55 -14.54
C HIS A 200 -1.65 -7.59 -14.50
N LEU A 201 -0.60 -7.94 -13.76
CA LEU A 201 0.58 -7.08 -13.64
C LEU A 201 1.29 -6.91 -14.99
N LYS A 202 1.33 -7.98 -15.81
CA LYS A 202 1.88 -7.89 -17.17
C LYS A 202 1.09 -6.90 -18.02
N ALA A 203 -0.23 -6.97 -18.04
CA ALA A 203 -1.07 -6.04 -18.79
C ALA A 203 -0.87 -4.59 -18.35
N VAL A 204 -0.75 -4.35 -17.03
CA VAL A 204 -0.44 -3.03 -16.47
C VAL A 204 0.92 -2.53 -16.95
N VAL A 205 1.97 -3.37 -16.88
CA VAL A 205 3.32 -3.00 -17.32
C VAL A 205 3.38 -2.76 -18.83
N ASP A 206 2.75 -3.60 -19.64
CA ASP A 206 2.71 -3.44 -21.11
C ASP A 206 2.02 -2.13 -21.50
N ARG A 207 0.96 -1.72 -20.81
CA ARG A 207 0.20 -0.49 -21.07
C ARG A 207 0.91 0.76 -20.58
N LEU A 208 1.56 0.72 -19.43
CA LEU A 208 2.11 1.89 -18.74
C LEU A 208 3.64 1.99 -18.78
N GLY A 209 4.33 0.96 -19.27
CA GLY A 209 5.80 0.87 -19.19
C GLY A 209 6.58 2.01 -19.86
N GLN A 210 5.91 2.91 -20.60
CA GLN A 210 6.49 4.11 -21.20
C GLN A 210 5.70 5.39 -20.89
N SER A 211 4.74 5.32 -19.97
CA SER A 211 3.89 6.47 -19.62
C SER A 211 4.60 7.37 -18.62
N SER A 212 4.55 8.68 -18.84
CA SER A 212 4.94 9.67 -17.84
C SER A 212 3.78 9.88 -16.85
N THR A 213 4.13 10.04 -15.56
CA THR A 213 3.15 10.40 -14.55
C THR A 213 2.73 11.86 -14.68
N HIS A 214 1.47 12.16 -14.37
CA HIS A 214 0.98 13.53 -14.27
C HIS A 214 1.58 14.21 -13.03
N SER A 215 2.02 15.47 -13.18
CA SER A 215 2.44 16.28 -12.04
C SER A 215 1.22 16.75 -11.26
N ARG A 216 1.15 16.44 -9.97
CA ARG A 216 0.05 16.86 -9.10
C ARG A 216 0.19 18.32 -8.69
N THR A 217 -0.92 19.04 -8.64
CA THR A 217 -1.04 20.33 -7.97
C THR A 217 -1.65 20.09 -6.59
N ILE A 218 -0.93 20.42 -5.53
CA ILE A 218 -1.36 20.19 -4.14
C ILE A 218 -2.14 21.39 -3.67
N GLU A 219 -3.37 21.16 -3.22
CA GLU A 219 -4.23 22.17 -2.59
C GLU A 219 -3.86 22.26 -1.09
N ILE A 220 -3.46 23.45 -0.62
CA ILE A 220 -3.04 23.70 0.78
C ILE A 220 -4.20 24.33 1.56
#